data_ddeaf994c0f9e29ac200728cadacaf78
#
_entry.id   ddeaf994c0f9e29ac200728cadacaf78
#
_cell.length_a   1.000
_cell.length_b   1.000
_cell.length_c   1.000
_cell.angle_alpha   90.00
_cell.angle_beta   90.00
_cell.angle_gamma   90.00
#
_symmetry.space_group_name_H-M   'P 1'
#
loop_
_entity.id
_entity.type
_entity.pdbx_description
1 polymer ?
#
loop_
_entity_poly.entity_id
_entity_poly.type
_entity_poly.pdbx_seq_one_letter_code
_entity_poly.pdbx_strand_id
1 'polypeptide(L)'
;MTFTDDIKTRMLTILNEEWSVRESDSVPKTNDVALKNGAVRIEAAFLYADLAESTALQKKYRDTFSAKVIRMYLAGASSIIRDFEGHIKSFDGDRVMGVFPGKSKCNNAVLAALAIQWLVIEVINPLIKDRCKRSGTSIWQAEHGIGIDVGETFIARAGVRNSKDETTHNDLIFTNKPPNVAAKLSALRGNESGPITITDDVFKRLNDKQKHYLKKVDHQIWRGPEKTITGPYQIDVYKTDYWRTK
;
A
#
# COMPACT_ATOMS: atom_id res chain seq x y z
N MET A 1 27.03 -0.08 -34.16
CA MET A 1 26.18 -0.99 -33.37
C MET A 1 24.74 -0.64 -33.69
N THR A 2 23.90 -1.58 -34.01
CA THR A 2 22.48 -1.29 -34.27
C THR A 2 21.72 -1.08 -32.95
N PHE A 3 20.56 -0.45 -33.01
CA PHE A 3 19.68 -0.30 -31.82
C PHE A 3 19.40 -1.65 -31.13
N THR A 4 19.20 -2.68 -31.95
CA THR A 4 18.94 -4.05 -31.45
C THR A 4 20.15 -4.61 -30.69
N ASP A 5 21.37 -4.40 -31.22
CA ASP A 5 22.60 -4.87 -30.56
C ASP A 5 22.82 -4.16 -29.22
N ASP A 6 22.55 -2.85 -29.14
CA ASP A 6 22.70 -2.07 -27.95
C ASP A 6 21.73 -2.55 -26.83
N ILE A 7 20.45 -2.77 -27.20
CA ILE A 7 19.44 -3.29 -26.25
C ILE A 7 19.84 -4.69 -25.76
N LYS A 8 20.22 -5.58 -26.68
CA LYS A 8 20.63 -6.95 -26.35
C LYS A 8 21.83 -6.96 -25.39
N THR A 9 22.84 -6.18 -25.70
CA THR A 9 24.05 -6.05 -24.86
C THR A 9 23.69 -5.56 -23.45
N ARG A 10 22.83 -4.55 -23.36
CA ARG A 10 22.36 -4.02 -22.08
C ARG A 10 21.59 -5.06 -21.25
N MET A 11 20.69 -5.82 -21.87
CA MET A 11 19.94 -6.87 -21.19
C MET A 11 20.86 -8.01 -20.71
N LEU A 12 21.84 -8.41 -21.51
CA LEU A 12 22.84 -9.39 -21.10
C LEU A 12 23.70 -8.90 -19.95
N THR A 13 24.08 -7.64 -19.93
CA THR A 13 24.81 -7.04 -18.81
C THR A 13 23.99 -7.13 -17.52
N ILE A 14 22.72 -6.73 -17.56
CA ILE A 14 21.82 -6.81 -16.37
C ILE A 14 21.66 -8.25 -15.90
N LEU A 15 21.47 -9.20 -16.84
CA LEU A 15 21.26 -10.61 -16.52
C LEU A 15 22.47 -11.26 -15.84
N ASN A 16 23.69 -10.88 -16.24
CA ASN A 16 24.93 -11.48 -15.77
C ASN A 16 25.59 -10.74 -14.61
N GLU A 17 25.04 -9.61 -14.18
CA GLU A 17 25.61 -8.82 -13.09
C GLU A 17 25.28 -9.46 -11.74
N GLU A 18 26.31 -9.72 -10.92
CA GLU A 18 26.15 -10.28 -9.58
C GLU A 18 25.59 -9.23 -8.62
N TRP A 19 24.67 -9.63 -7.75
CA TRP A 19 24.04 -8.74 -6.78
C TRP A 19 24.94 -8.47 -5.58
N SER A 20 25.10 -7.19 -5.24
CA SER A 20 25.67 -6.75 -3.97
C SER A 20 24.52 -6.47 -2.98
N VAL A 21 24.21 -7.45 -2.14
CA VAL A 21 23.08 -7.41 -1.21
C VAL A 21 23.54 -7.03 0.19
N ARG A 22 22.83 -6.07 0.82
CA ARG A 22 23.01 -5.77 2.23
C ARG A 22 21.70 -5.93 3.00
N GLU A 23 21.79 -6.34 4.26
CA GLU A 23 20.66 -6.33 5.20
C GLU A 23 20.45 -4.92 5.77
N SER A 24 19.19 -4.58 6.12
CA SER A 24 18.85 -3.32 6.75
C SER A 24 17.59 -3.41 7.59
N ASP A 25 17.56 -2.72 8.71
CA ASP A 25 16.36 -2.54 9.55
C ASP A 25 15.54 -1.29 9.16
N SER A 26 16.02 -0.53 8.20
CA SER A 26 15.37 0.70 7.73
C SER A 26 15.04 0.62 6.24
N VAL A 27 13.95 1.29 5.86
CA VAL A 27 13.51 1.38 4.47
C VAL A 27 14.44 2.31 3.69
N PRO A 28 15.14 1.83 2.64
CA PRO A 28 16.09 2.66 1.91
C PRO A 28 15.40 3.78 1.11
N LYS A 29 16.14 4.86 0.87
CA LYS A 29 15.79 5.83 -0.18
C LYS A 29 16.31 5.33 -1.53
N THR A 30 15.76 5.85 -2.63
CA THR A 30 16.15 5.44 -3.99
C THR A 30 17.67 5.56 -4.21
N ASN A 31 18.29 6.63 -3.71
CA ASN A 31 19.73 6.86 -3.87
C ASN A 31 20.62 6.02 -2.95
N ASP A 32 20.04 5.36 -1.94
CA ASP A 32 20.78 4.46 -1.03
C ASP A 32 21.05 3.08 -1.66
N VAL A 33 20.43 2.82 -2.82
CA VAL A 33 20.55 1.56 -3.56
C VAL A 33 21.21 1.83 -4.90
N ALA A 34 22.33 1.16 -5.18
CA ALA A 34 23.02 1.32 -6.46
C ALA A 34 22.13 0.85 -7.63
N LEU A 35 22.13 1.63 -8.73
CA LEU A 35 21.23 1.34 -9.89
C LEU A 35 21.60 0.05 -10.63
N LYS A 36 22.82 -0.40 -10.56
CA LYS A 36 23.27 -1.62 -11.25
C LYS A 36 22.90 -2.87 -10.43
N ASN A 37 23.78 -3.27 -9.53
CA ASN A 37 23.74 -4.53 -8.81
C ASN A 37 23.49 -4.36 -7.29
N GLY A 38 23.19 -3.16 -6.83
CA GLY A 38 22.87 -2.91 -5.43
C GLY A 38 21.49 -3.41 -5.05
N ALA A 39 21.40 -4.09 -3.92
CA ALA A 39 20.14 -4.49 -3.33
C ALA A 39 20.14 -4.38 -1.79
N VAL A 40 18.95 -4.23 -1.24
CA VAL A 40 18.73 -4.20 0.21
C VAL A 40 17.68 -5.22 0.57
N ARG A 41 17.93 -6.03 1.58
CA ARG A 41 16.95 -6.95 2.15
C ARG A 41 16.45 -6.40 3.48
N ILE A 42 15.14 -6.32 3.63
CA ILE A 42 14.48 -5.88 4.87
C ILE A 42 13.33 -6.80 5.24
N GLU A 43 13.03 -6.89 6.52
CA GLU A 43 11.78 -7.44 7.00
C GLU A 43 10.84 -6.30 7.38
N ALA A 44 9.72 -6.14 6.65
CA ALA A 44 8.78 -5.05 6.84
C ALA A 44 7.33 -5.50 6.69
N ALA A 45 6.39 -4.72 7.23
CA ALA A 45 4.98 -4.83 6.87
C ALA A 45 4.68 -3.86 5.72
N PHE A 46 3.94 -4.37 4.74
CA PHE A 46 3.51 -3.64 3.55
C PHE A 46 2.02 -3.39 3.63
N LEU A 47 1.64 -2.13 3.48
CA LEU A 47 0.26 -1.68 3.43
C LEU A 47 0.00 -1.08 2.06
N TYR A 48 -1.03 -1.57 1.37
CA TYR A 48 -1.61 -0.90 0.21
C TYR A 48 -2.99 -0.41 0.57
N ALA A 49 -3.25 0.88 0.31
CA ALA A 49 -4.56 1.50 0.46
C ALA A 49 -5.03 2.02 -0.90
N ASP A 50 -6.18 1.56 -1.37
CA ASP A 50 -6.68 1.71 -2.73
C ASP A 50 -8.12 2.24 -2.70
N LEU A 51 -8.39 3.37 -3.39
CA LEU A 51 -9.73 3.96 -3.47
C LEU A 51 -10.60 3.14 -4.42
N ALA A 52 -11.76 2.67 -3.95
CA ALA A 52 -12.65 1.88 -4.74
C ALA A 52 -13.42 2.74 -5.76
N GLU A 53 -13.78 2.12 -6.90
CA GLU A 53 -14.67 2.70 -7.91
C GLU A 53 -14.23 4.07 -8.46
N SER A 54 -12.93 4.39 -8.44
CA SER A 54 -12.39 5.65 -8.95
C SER A 54 -12.64 5.84 -10.45
N THR A 55 -12.68 4.76 -11.23
CA THR A 55 -13.07 4.80 -12.64
C THR A 55 -14.54 5.18 -12.82
N ALA A 56 -15.44 4.66 -11.98
CA ALA A 56 -16.85 5.04 -12.02
C ALA A 56 -17.05 6.49 -11.57
N LEU A 57 -16.27 6.96 -10.58
CA LEU A 57 -16.23 8.36 -10.17
C LEU A 57 -15.85 9.27 -11.36
N GLN A 58 -14.78 8.93 -12.09
CA GLN A 58 -14.32 9.72 -13.25
C GLN A 58 -15.31 9.72 -14.43
N LYS A 59 -16.07 8.64 -14.62
CA LYS A 59 -17.12 8.59 -15.65
C LYS A 59 -18.34 9.42 -15.30
N LYS A 60 -18.70 9.52 -14.03
CA LYS A 60 -19.96 10.13 -13.57
C LYS A 60 -19.83 11.61 -13.21
N TYR A 61 -18.64 12.06 -12.81
CA TYR A 61 -18.40 13.41 -12.30
C TYR A 61 -17.34 14.14 -13.12
N ARG A 62 -17.29 15.48 -12.99
CA ARG A 62 -16.28 16.30 -13.64
C ARG A 62 -14.88 15.92 -13.15
N ASP A 63 -13.89 15.96 -14.04
CA ASP A 63 -12.48 15.65 -13.75
C ASP A 63 -11.95 16.36 -12.51
N THR A 64 -12.30 17.67 -12.38
CA THR A 64 -11.88 18.49 -11.24
C THR A 64 -12.42 18.01 -9.89
N PHE A 65 -13.63 17.42 -9.88
CA PHE A 65 -14.19 16.83 -8.66
C PHE A 65 -13.53 15.49 -8.36
N SER A 66 -13.42 14.63 -9.36
CA SER A 66 -12.76 13.32 -9.24
C SER A 66 -11.32 13.44 -8.77
N ALA A 67 -10.56 14.38 -9.36
CA ALA A 67 -9.20 14.66 -8.94
C ALA A 67 -9.11 15.16 -7.48
N LYS A 68 -10.07 15.97 -7.01
CA LYS A 68 -10.11 16.42 -5.61
C LYS A 68 -10.36 15.27 -4.66
N VAL A 69 -11.27 14.36 -4.98
CA VAL A 69 -11.57 13.17 -4.16
C VAL A 69 -10.33 12.28 -4.04
N ILE A 70 -9.70 11.94 -5.16
CA ILE A 70 -8.47 11.14 -5.18
C ILE A 70 -7.37 11.81 -4.36
N ARG A 71 -7.18 13.12 -4.54
CA ARG A 71 -6.17 13.89 -3.76
C ARG A 71 -6.46 13.91 -2.27
N MET A 72 -7.73 14.06 -1.84
CA MET A 72 -8.09 13.99 -0.41
C MET A 72 -7.74 12.63 0.17
N TYR A 73 -8.09 11.55 -0.53
CA TYR A 73 -7.79 10.19 -0.10
C TYR A 73 -6.28 9.95 0.03
N LEU A 74 -5.53 10.21 -1.05
CA LEU A 74 -4.08 9.98 -1.07
C LEU A 74 -3.34 10.86 -0.05
N ALA A 75 -3.71 12.13 0.07
CA ALA A 75 -3.09 13.05 1.04
C ALA A 75 -3.35 12.61 2.48
N GLY A 76 -4.60 12.27 2.80
CA GLY A 76 -4.98 11.81 4.13
C GLY A 76 -4.35 10.47 4.49
N ALA A 77 -4.43 9.47 3.59
CA ALA A 77 -3.80 8.16 3.78
C ALA A 77 -2.27 8.30 3.96
N SER A 78 -1.63 9.15 3.15
CA SER A 78 -0.18 9.40 3.27
C SER A 78 0.20 10.06 4.59
N SER A 79 -0.57 11.03 5.07
CA SER A 79 -0.33 11.66 6.37
C SER A 79 -0.45 10.63 7.49
N ILE A 80 -1.50 9.80 7.47
CA ILE A 80 -1.73 8.76 8.46
C ILE A 80 -0.61 7.70 8.43
N ILE A 81 -0.20 7.22 7.26
CA ILE A 81 0.90 6.26 7.14
C ILE A 81 2.15 6.81 7.81
N ARG A 82 2.50 8.08 7.57
CA ARG A 82 3.67 8.72 8.18
C ARG A 82 3.54 8.91 9.68
N ASP A 83 2.35 9.28 10.16
CA ASP A 83 2.06 9.46 11.60
C ASP A 83 2.19 8.17 12.40
N PHE A 84 2.06 7.01 11.75
CA PHE A 84 2.31 5.69 12.31
C PHE A 84 3.66 5.10 11.88
N GLU A 85 4.66 5.95 11.59
CA GLU A 85 6.05 5.55 11.29
C GLU A 85 6.21 4.74 9.98
N GLY A 86 5.24 4.81 9.08
CA GLY A 86 5.33 4.21 7.76
C GLY A 86 6.06 5.12 6.75
N HIS A 87 6.73 4.49 5.80
CA HIS A 87 7.40 5.15 4.68
C HIS A 87 6.57 5.00 3.41
N ILE A 88 6.15 6.11 2.79
CA ILE A 88 5.47 6.08 1.50
C ILE A 88 6.49 5.76 0.42
N LYS A 89 6.18 4.79 -0.44
CA LYS A 89 7.10 4.33 -1.48
C LYS A 89 6.59 4.47 -2.90
N SER A 90 5.29 4.41 -3.10
CA SER A 90 4.72 4.64 -4.43
C SER A 90 3.28 5.11 -4.36
N PHE A 91 2.91 5.81 -5.42
CA PHE A 91 1.51 6.03 -5.80
C PHE A 91 1.29 5.34 -7.15
N ASP A 92 0.15 4.65 -7.28
CA ASP A 92 -0.28 4.04 -8.52
C ASP A 92 -1.75 4.42 -8.73
N GLY A 93 -1.95 5.50 -9.48
CA GLY A 93 -3.26 6.12 -9.65
C GLY A 93 -3.83 6.64 -8.32
N ASP A 94 -4.82 5.95 -7.81
CA ASP A 94 -5.54 6.23 -6.56
C ASP A 94 -5.11 5.33 -5.40
N ARG A 95 -4.01 4.59 -5.58
CA ARG A 95 -3.45 3.67 -4.59
C ARG A 95 -2.14 4.20 -4.02
N VAL A 96 -1.93 4.03 -2.72
CA VAL A 96 -0.69 4.34 -2.02
C VAL A 96 -0.09 3.10 -1.37
N MET A 97 1.23 2.97 -1.44
CA MET A 97 2.01 1.94 -0.77
C MET A 97 2.78 2.54 0.42
N GLY A 98 2.51 2.01 1.60
CA GLY A 98 3.25 2.27 2.84
C GLY A 98 4.09 1.06 3.27
N VAL A 99 5.32 1.31 3.71
CA VAL A 99 6.24 0.29 4.22
C VAL A 99 6.59 0.61 5.67
N PHE A 100 6.36 -0.34 6.55
CA PHE A 100 6.56 -0.18 8.00
C PHE A 100 7.71 -1.10 8.46
N PRO A 101 8.85 -0.53 8.85
CA PRO A 101 9.99 -1.28 9.39
C PRO A 101 9.89 -1.48 10.90
N GLY A 102 10.87 -2.18 11.47
CA GLY A 102 11.09 -2.27 12.92
C GLY A 102 10.21 -3.26 13.64
N LYS A 103 10.31 -3.28 14.97
CA LYS A 103 9.64 -4.29 15.83
C LYS A 103 8.11 -4.13 15.86
N SER A 104 7.60 -2.91 15.76
CA SER A 104 6.16 -2.60 15.81
C SER A 104 5.49 -2.59 14.42
N LYS A 105 6.17 -3.02 13.36
CA LYS A 105 5.73 -2.93 11.96
C LYS A 105 4.28 -3.34 11.71
N CYS A 106 3.86 -4.49 12.23
CA CYS A 106 2.49 -4.98 12.04
C CYS A 106 1.46 -4.15 12.82
N ASN A 107 1.77 -3.77 14.08
CA ASN A 107 0.89 -2.94 14.88
C ASN A 107 0.71 -1.54 14.26
N ASN A 108 1.80 -0.93 13.82
CA ASN A 108 1.78 0.39 13.19
C ASN A 108 1.02 0.38 11.86
N ALA A 109 1.24 -0.64 11.02
CA ALA A 109 0.51 -0.81 9.76
C ALA A 109 -1.00 -0.99 9.98
N VAL A 110 -1.39 -1.81 10.96
CA VAL A 110 -2.81 -1.99 11.30
C VAL A 110 -3.42 -0.73 11.89
N LEU A 111 -2.72 -0.01 12.76
CA LEU A 111 -3.18 1.27 13.29
C LEU A 111 -3.40 2.30 12.18
N ALA A 112 -2.48 2.38 11.22
CA ALA A 112 -2.64 3.23 10.05
C ALA A 112 -3.87 2.82 9.22
N ALA A 113 -4.10 1.53 9.00
CA ALA A 113 -5.26 1.04 8.26
C ALA A 113 -6.58 1.41 8.94
N LEU A 114 -6.69 1.21 10.26
CA LEU A 114 -7.88 1.59 11.03
C LEU A 114 -8.13 3.11 11.01
N ALA A 115 -7.08 3.92 11.02
CA ALA A 115 -7.19 5.37 10.92
C ALA A 115 -7.54 5.84 9.50
N ILE A 116 -7.08 5.16 8.45
CA ILE A 116 -7.49 5.43 7.05
C ILE A 116 -8.99 5.09 6.88
N GLN A 117 -9.48 4.02 7.48
CA GLN A 117 -10.91 3.71 7.48
C GLN A 117 -11.72 4.82 8.17
N TRP A 118 -11.26 5.30 9.34
CA TRP A 118 -11.86 6.47 10.00
C TRP A 118 -11.87 7.70 9.08
N LEU A 119 -10.75 8.00 8.41
CA LEU A 119 -10.65 9.14 7.49
C LEU A 119 -11.73 9.07 6.40
N VAL A 120 -11.98 7.89 5.83
CA VAL A 120 -12.98 7.73 4.77
C VAL A 120 -14.39 7.92 5.32
N ILE A 121 -14.73 7.28 6.45
CA ILE A 121 -16.08 7.29 7.01
C ILE A 121 -16.43 8.65 7.62
N GLU A 122 -15.55 9.19 8.47
CA GLU A 122 -15.86 10.32 9.33
C GLU A 122 -15.40 11.67 8.75
N VAL A 123 -14.54 11.66 7.72
CA VAL A 123 -14.03 12.91 7.14
C VAL A 123 -14.38 13.03 5.66
N ILE A 124 -13.91 12.11 4.81
CA ILE A 124 -14.05 12.24 3.36
C ILE A 124 -15.52 12.16 2.94
N ASN A 125 -16.26 11.15 3.39
CA ASN A 125 -17.65 10.95 3.02
C ASN A 125 -18.58 12.10 3.46
N PRO A 126 -18.50 12.63 4.69
CA PRO A 126 -19.24 13.83 5.07
C PRO A 126 -18.92 15.05 4.21
N LEU A 127 -17.65 15.31 3.91
CA LEU A 127 -17.23 16.43 3.06
C LEU A 127 -17.76 16.30 1.62
N ILE A 128 -17.72 15.09 1.04
CA ILE A 128 -18.29 14.81 -0.28
C ILE A 128 -19.82 15.03 -0.26
N LYS A 129 -20.50 14.49 0.73
CA LYS A 129 -21.97 14.64 0.90
C LYS A 129 -22.37 16.11 0.95
N ASP A 130 -21.69 16.92 1.76
CA ASP A 130 -21.97 18.35 1.89
C ASP A 130 -21.68 19.12 0.60
N ARG A 131 -20.62 18.76 -0.10
CA ARG A 131 -20.28 19.37 -1.40
C ARG A 131 -21.32 19.02 -2.44
N CYS A 132 -21.74 17.76 -2.56
CA CYS A 132 -22.74 17.31 -3.51
C CYS A 132 -24.09 17.97 -3.26
N LYS A 133 -24.54 18.07 -2.00
CA LYS A 133 -25.77 18.78 -1.61
C LYS A 133 -25.75 20.24 -2.06
N ARG A 134 -24.66 20.96 -1.80
CA ARG A 134 -24.53 22.39 -2.19
C ARG A 134 -24.53 22.61 -3.70
N SER A 135 -24.04 21.64 -4.47
CA SER A 135 -23.99 21.72 -5.94
C SER A 135 -25.19 21.10 -6.64
N GLY A 136 -26.14 20.52 -5.90
CA GLY A 136 -27.31 19.85 -6.48
C GLY A 136 -26.93 18.59 -7.29
N THR A 137 -25.77 17.99 -7.04
CA THR A 137 -25.31 16.78 -7.74
C THR A 137 -25.60 15.53 -6.92
N SER A 138 -25.72 14.38 -7.61
CA SER A 138 -25.86 13.09 -6.92
C SER A 138 -24.70 12.85 -5.97
N ILE A 139 -24.98 12.28 -4.78
CA ILE A 139 -23.97 11.96 -3.79
C ILE A 139 -23.19 10.73 -4.24
N TRP A 140 -21.87 10.84 -4.25
CA TRP A 140 -20.96 9.72 -4.36
C TRP A 140 -20.36 9.42 -2.98
N GLN A 141 -20.20 8.17 -2.66
CA GLN A 141 -19.63 7.71 -1.41
C GLN A 141 -18.29 7.05 -1.69
N ALA A 142 -17.24 7.48 -1.01
CA ALA A 142 -15.93 6.87 -1.10
C ALA A 142 -15.95 5.51 -0.40
N GLU A 143 -15.50 4.51 -1.11
CA GLU A 143 -15.15 3.18 -0.59
C GLU A 143 -13.69 2.92 -0.87
N HIS A 144 -13.07 2.03 -0.11
CA HIS A 144 -11.66 1.70 -0.28
C HIS A 144 -11.36 0.25 0.12
N GLY A 145 -10.19 -0.23 -0.27
CA GLY A 145 -9.66 -1.48 0.22
C GLY A 145 -8.24 -1.30 0.75
N ILE A 146 -7.92 -1.98 1.85
CA ILE A 146 -6.58 -2.00 2.43
C ILE A 146 -6.13 -3.43 2.58
N GLY A 147 -4.93 -3.73 2.06
CA GLY A 147 -4.27 -5.02 2.23
C GLY A 147 -2.97 -4.87 2.99
N ILE A 148 -2.71 -5.77 3.95
CA ILE A 148 -1.45 -5.78 4.72
C ILE A 148 -0.87 -7.18 4.73
N ASP A 149 0.42 -7.29 4.39
CA ASP A 149 1.23 -8.49 4.58
C ASP A 149 2.60 -8.13 5.16
N VAL A 150 3.32 -9.11 5.71
CA VAL A 150 4.60 -8.92 6.38
C VAL A 150 5.60 -10.00 6.01
N GLY A 151 6.85 -9.63 5.87
CA GLY A 151 7.94 -10.57 5.64
C GLY A 151 9.16 -9.94 5.01
N GLU A 152 10.10 -10.80 4.68
CA GLU A 152 11.33 -10.42 4.02
C GLU A 152 11.07 -9.97 2.58
N THR A 153 11.68 -8.87 2.20
CA THR A 153 11.55 -8.28 0.87
C THR A 153 12.92 -7.86 0.35
N PHE A 154 13.16 -8.21 -0.90
CA PHE A 154 14.35 -7.82 -1.65
C PHE A 154 14.03 -6.53 -2.40
N ILE A 155 14.80 -5.48 -2.13
CA ILE A 155 14.63 -4.14 -2.68
C ILE A 155 15.81 -3.87 -3.61
N ALA A 156 15.53 -3.63 -4.86
CA ALA A 156 16.50 -3.24 -5.87
C ALA A 156 16.10 -1.91 -6.51
N ARG A 157 17.01 -1.30 -7.24
CA ARG A 157 16.74 -0.10 -8.02
C ARG A 157 16.67 -0.45 -9.51
N ALA A 158 15.56 -0.11 -10.15
CA ALA A 158 15.34 -0.38 -11.56
C ALA A 158 15.07 0.91 -12.35
N GLY A 159 15.30 0.85 -13.66
CA GLY A 159 15.08 1.97 -14.57
C GLY A 159 16.33 2.38 -15.33
N VAL A 160 16.35 3.62 -15.81
CA VAL A 160 17.43 4.16 -16.61
C VAL A 160 18.00 5.43 -16.00
N ARG A 161 19.30 5.61 -16.14
CA ARG A 161 19.99 6.87 -15.88
C ARG A 161 20.41 7.43 -17.24
N ASN A 162 19.84 8.54 -17.63
CA ASN A 162 20.27 9.23 -18.83
C ASN A 162 21.40 10.20 -18.47
N SER A 163 22.57 9.97 -19.07
CA SER A 163 23.75 10.85 -18.87
C SER A 163 23.68 12.18 -19.62
N LYS A 164 22.75 12.31 -20.58
CA LYS A 164 22.66 13.50 -21.44
C LYS A 164 21.68 14.57 -20.94
N ASP A 165 20.60 14.18 -20.21
CA ASP A 165 19.50 15.09 -19.90
C ASP A 165 19.22 15.26 -18.39
N GLU A 166 20.12 14.82 -17.51
CA GLU A 166 19.90 14.79 -16.05
C GLU A 166 18.61 14.08 -15.59
N THR A 167 17.73 13.69 -16.51
CA THR A 167 16.49 12.99 -16.23
C THR A 167 16.76 11.52 -15.96
N THR A 168 16.68 11.16 -14.70
CA THR A 168 16.76 9.76 -14.29
C THR A 168 15.35 9.23 -14.07
N HIS A 169 14.98 8.22 -14.86
CA HIS A 169 13.72 7.49 -14.68
C HIS A 169 14.03 6.16 -13.99
N ASN A 170 14.20 6.19 -12.68
CA ASN A 170 14.47 5.01 -11.88
C ASN A 170 13.87 5.15 -10.48
N ASP A 171 13.45 4.02 -9.94
CA ASP A 171 12.91 3.94 -8.59
C ASP A 171 13.18 2.58 -7.96
N LEU A 172 12.84 2.42 -6.69
CA LEU A 172 12.94 1.16 -5.99
C LEU A 172 11.85 0.20 -6.42
N ILE A 173 12.24 -1.02 -6.69
CA ILE A 173 11.33 -2.15 -6.87
C ILE A 173 11.39 -3.03 -5.62
N PHE A 174 10.20 -3.43 -5.15
CA PHE A 174 10.00 -4.28 -4.00
C PHE A 174 9.53 -5.64 -4.48
N THR A 175 10.38 -6.64 -4.36
CA THR A 175 10.09 -8.01 -4.83
C THR A 175 9.80 -8.94 -3.66
N ASN A 176 9.46 -10.19 -3.93
CA ASN A 176 8.99 -11.21 -2.99
C ASN A 176 7.48 -11.13 -2.68
N LYS A 177 7.03 -12.03 -1.80
CA LYS A 177 5.61 -12.26 -1.49
C LYS A 177 4.92 -11.04 -0.85
N PRO A 178 5.47 -10.40 0.22
CA PRO A 178 4.70 -9.46 1.03
C PRO A 178 4.12 -8.26 0.26
N PRO A 179 4.88 -7.47 -0.53
CA PRO A 179 4.29 -6.35 -1.26
C PRO A 179 3.25 -6.80 -2.28
N ASN A 180 3.46 -7.95 -2.95
CA ASN A 180 2.54 -8.48 -3.94
C ASN A 180 1.21 -8.96 -3.32
N VAL A 181 1.29 -9.62 -2.17
CA VAL A 181 0.09 -10.08 -1.43
C VAL A 181 -0.68 -8.87 -0.91
N ALA A 182 -0.03 -7.93 -0.24
CA ALA A 182 -0.68 -6.72 0.27
C ALA A 182 -1.41 -5.94 -0.84
N ALA A 183 -0.78 -5.77 -2.01
CA ALA A 183 -1.39 -5.11 -3.17
C ALA A 183 -2.66 -5.85 -3.67
N LYS A 184 -2.64 -7.19 -3.69
CA LYS A 184 -3.80 -7.98 -4.12
C LYS A 184 -4.90 -7.99 -3.07
N LEU A 185 -4.56 -8.01 -1.78
CA LEU A 185 -5.52 -7.94 -0.70
C LEU A 185 -6.26 -6.60 -0.69
N SER A 186 -5.62 -5.48 -1.06
CA SER A 186 -6.28 -4.17 -1.15
C SER A 186 -7.35 -4.12 -2.25
N ALA A 187 -7.29 -5.00 -3.23
CA ALA A 187 -8.28 -5.13 -4.29
C ALA A 187 -9.46 -6.05 -3.92
N LEU A 188 -9.37 -6.82 -2.82
CA LEU A 188 -10.45 -7.65 -2.31
C LEU A 188 -11.52 -6.74 -1.70
N ARG A 189 -12.56 -6.49 -2.49
CA ARG A 189 -13.70 -5.65 -2.13
C ARG A 189 -14.91 -6.53 -2.03
N GLY A 190 -15.66 -6.40 -0.95
CA GLY A 190 -16.91 -7.13 -0.79
C GLY A 190 -17.60 -6.70 0.50
N ASN A 191 -18.91 -6.50 0.40
CA ASN A 191 -19.76 -5.95 1.46
C ASN A 191 -19.81 -6.80 2.75
N GLU A 192 -19.40 -8.07 2.69
CA GLU A 192 -19.51 -8.99 3.83
C GLU A 192 -18.25 -9.06 4.69
N SER A 193 -17.12 -8.57 4.22
CA SER A 193 -15.82 -8.83 4.85
C SER A 193 -15.09 -7.60 5.41
N GLY A 194 -15.55 -6.39 5.11
CA GLY A 194 -14.88 -5.16 5.51
C GLY A 194 -13.71 -4.76 4.60
N PRO A 195 -13.33 -3.47 4.61
CA PRO A 195 -12.34 -2.93 3.68
C PRO A 195 -10.89 -3.26 4.03
N ILE A 196 -10.59 -3.69 5.27
CA ILE A 196 -9.23 -3.98 5.72
C ILE A 196 -9.03 -5.48 5.77
N THR A 197 -8.04 -5.98 5.03
CA THR A 197 -7.65 -7.39 4.99
C THR A 197 -6.18 -7.54 5.37
N ILE A 198 -5.88 -8.40 6.33
CA ILE A 198 -4.52 -8.71 6.77
C ILE A 198 -4.27 -10.22 6.66
N THR A 199 -3.02 -10.61 6.42
CA THR A 199 -2.63 -12.01 6.45
C THR A 199 -2.56 -12.56 7.88
N ASP A 200 -2.64 -13.89 8.03
CA ASP A 200 -2.43 -14.58 9.29
C ASP A 200 -1.06 -14.27 9.90
N ASP A 201 -0.02 -14.11 9.06
CA ASP A 201 1.32 -13.71 9.49
C ASP A 201 1.33 -12.32 10.17
N VAL A 202 0.53 -11.38 9.67
CA VAL A 202 0.32 -10.07 10.32
C VAL A 202 -0.47 -10.24 11.60
N PHE A 203 -1.61 -10.97 11.56
CA PHE A 203 -2.49 -11.16 12.71
C PHE A 203 -1.77 -11.78 13.91
N LYS A 204 -0.94 -12.80 13.70
CA LYS A 204 -0.15 -13.47 14.75
C LYS A 204 0.82 -12.51 15.44
N ARG A 205 1.32 -11.50 14.73
CA ARG A 205 2.27 -10.50 15.24
C ARG A 205 1.63 -9.27 15.88
N LEU A 206 0.28 -9.18 15.87
CA LEU A 206 -0.43 -8.10 16.56
C LEU A 206 -0.42 -8.32 18.07
N ASN A 207 -0.34 -7.21 18.80
CA ASN A 207 -0.63 -7.24 20.23
C ASN A 207 -2.16 -7.27 20.48
N ASP A 208 -2.57 -7.55 21.73
CA ASP A 208 -3.98 -7.71 22.07
C ASP A 208 -4.80 -6.43 21.85
N LYS A 209 -4.19 -5.26 21.99
CA LYS A 209 -4.85 -3.97 21.75
C LYS A 209 -5.26 -3.76 20.27
N GLN A 210 -4.61 -4.42 19.33
CA GLN A 210 -4.94 -4.39 17.90
C GLN A 210 -5.83 -5.56 17.47
N LYS A 211 -5.96 -6.59 18.30
CA LYS A 211 -6.86 -7.73 18.05
C LYS A 211 -8.27 -7.49 18.59
N HIS A 212 -8.41 -6.71 19.66
CA HIS A 212 -9.65 -6.57 20.38
C HIS A 212 -10.13 -5.12 20.48
N TYR A 213 -11.41 -4.93 20.75
CA TYR A 213 -11.97 -3.62 21.05
C TYR A 213 -11.44 -3.08 22.37
N LEU A 214 -10.95 -1.84 22.36
CA LEU A 214 -10.23 -1.23 23.51
C LEU A 214 -10.91 -1.30 24.88
N LYS A 215 -12.21 -1.51 24.94
CA LYS A 215 -13.00 -1.57 26.19
C LYS A 215 -13.50 -2.96 26.57
N LYS A 216 -13.34 -3.96 25.69
CA LYS A 216 -13.80 -5.33 25.91
C LYS A 216 -12.78 -6.32 25.35
N VAL A 217 -11.97 -6.89 26.22
CA VAL A 217 -10.92 -7.87 25.84
C VAL A 217 -11.50 -9.08 25.12
N ASP A 218 -12.75 -9.42 25.35
CA ASP A 218 -13.43 -10.57 24.73
C ASP A 218 -14.03 -10.28 23.34
N HIS A 219 -13.94 -9.02 22.83
CA HIS A 219 -14.50 -8.67 21.56
C HIS A 219 -13.40 -8.48 20.50
N GLN A 220 -13.11 -9.54 19.77
CA GLN A 220 -12.20 -9.50 18.63
C GLN A 220 -12.80 -8.66 17.49
N ILE A 221 -12.01 -7.72 16.96
CA ILE A 221 -12.46 -6.85 15.85
C ILE A 221 -12.22 -7.46 14.47
N TRP A 222 -11.53 -8.59 14.40
CA TRP A 222 -11.17 -9.27 13.17
C TRP A 222 -12.05 -10.51 12.94
N ARG A 223 -12.54 -10.67 11.73
CA ARG A 223 -13.24 -11.88 11.25
C ARG A 223 -12.24 -12.75 10.50
N GLY A 224 -12.20 -14.02 10.79
CA GLY A 224 -11.28 -14.97 10.18
C GLY A 224 -10.77 -16.02 11.17
N PRO A 225 -9.83 -16.90 10.77
CA PRO A 225 -9.19 -16.91 9.45
C PRO A 225 -10.10 -17.40 8.32
N GLU A 226 -9.95 -16.80 7.14
CA GLU A 226 -10.61 -17.21 5.90
C GLU A 226 -9.55 -17.52 4.84
N LYS A 227 -9.69 -18.65 4.12
CA LYS A 227 -8.76 -18.99 3.04
C LYS A 227 -9.01 -18.14 1.81
N THR A 228 -7.97 -17.50 1.32
CA THR A 228 -8.02 -16.63 0.15
C THR A 228 -6.91 -16.99 -0.83
N ILE A 229 -7.22 -16.94 -2.13
CA ILE A 229 -6.23 -17.13 -3.21
C ILE A 229 -5.81 -15.77 -3.73
N THR A 230 -4.52 -15.48 -3.64
CA THR A 230 -3.91 -14.24 -4.17
C THR A 230 -2.77 -14.59 -5.12
N GLY A 231 -3.05 -14.59 -6.44
CA GLY A 231 -2.10 -15.06 -7.44
C GLY A 231 -1.71 -16.52 -7.19
N PRO A 232 -0.42 -16.85 -7.04
CA PRO A 232 0.02 -18.22 -6.80
C PRO A 232 -0.09 -18.67 -5.32
N TYR A 233 -0.55 -17.78 -4.43
CA TYR A 233 -0.54 -18.04 -2.99
C TYR A 233 -1.95 -18.35 -2.49
N GLN A 234 -2.09 -19.43 -1.73
CA GLN A 234 -3.24 -19.69 -0.87
C GLN A 234 -2.83 -19.30 0.56
N ILE A 235 -3.55 -18.35 1.15
CA ILE A 235 -3.23 -17.74 2.44
C ILE A 235 -4.47 -17.63 3.32
N ASP A 236 -4.28 -17.69 4.62
CA ASP A 236 -5.30 -17.36 5.59
C ASP A 236 -5.29 -15.86 5.88
N VAL A 237 -6.47 -15.25 5.87
CA VAL A 237 -6.64 -13.81 6.07
C VAL A 237 -7.66 -13.50 7.15
N TYR A 238 -7.51 -12.32 7.74
CA TYR A 238 -8.46 -11.72 8.65
C TYR A 238 -8.94 -10.40 8.08
N LYS A 239 -10.21 -10.09 8.30
CA LYS A 239 -10.87 -8.90 7.75
C LYS A 239 -11.57 -8.10 8.84
N THR A 240 -11.64 -6.78 8.66
CA THR A 240 -12.37 -5.90 9.56
C THR A 240 -12.94 -4.69 8.86
N ASP A 241 -14.07 -4.19 9.35
CA ASP A 241 -14.69 -2.90 9.03
C ASP A 241 -14.51 -1.89 10.18
N TYR A 242 -13.76 -2.28 11.19
CA TYR A 242 -13.50 -1.43 12.34
C TYR A 242 -12.67 -0.21 11.96
N TRP A 243 -12.88 0.88 12.68
CA TRP A 243 -12.06 2.08 12.55
C TRP A 243 -11.78 2.73 13.89
N ARG A 244 -10.72 3.50 13.99
CA ARG A 244 -10.40 4.35 15.12
C ARG A 244 -9.44 5.46 14.74
N THR A 245 -9.48 6.55 15.48
CA THR A 245 -8.46 7.61 15.40
C THR A 245 -7.18 7.21 16.14
N LYS A 246 -6.17 8.04 16.01
CA LYS A 246 -4.91 7.94 16.77
C LYS A 246 -5.16 8.18 18.28
#